data_eb6f45fd425443adf7f98323faa8e3bc
#
_entry.id   eb6f45fd425443adf7f98323faa8e3bc
#
_cell.length_a   1.000
_cell.length_b   1.000
_cell.length_c   1.000
_cell.angle_alpha   90.00
_cell.angle_beta   90.00
_cell.angle_gamma   90.00
#
_symmetry.space_group_name_H-M   'P 1'
#
loop_
_entity.id
_entity.type
_entity.pdbx_description
1 polymer ?
#
loop_
_entity_poly.entity_id
_entity_poly.type
_entity_poly.pdbx_seq_one_letter_code
_entity_poly.pdbx_strand_id
1 'polypeptide(L)'
;HDGFALIDILSPCVTHNKLNSYDWYKKHIFHVEDVPGYSPKDKAKAWEALSSPEKIATGLIYEEDKPSFEELVLPNREKPIASLDLKVDVPRLSKIMDKFR
;
A
#
# COMPACT_ATOMS: atom_id res chain seq x y z
N HIS A 1 1.16 0.18 11.32
CA HIS A 1 0.50 0.89 10.23
C HIS A 1 -0.92 0.38 10.06
N ASP A 2 -1.87 1.26 10.08
CA ASP A 2 -3.27 0.93 9.82
C ASP A 2 -3.54 1.04 8.32
N GLY A 3 -4.14 -0.03 7.75
CA GLY A 3 -4.44 -0.10 6.33
C GLY A 3 -3.35 -0.76 5.48
N PHE A 4 -3.42 -0.53 4.17
CA PHE A 4 -2.51 -1.12 3.19
C PHE A 4 -1.18 -0.35 3.12
N ALA A 5 -0.09 -1.08 3.07
CA ALA A 5 1.24 -0.53 2.77
C ALA A 5 1.97 -1.41 1.75
N LEU A 6 2.66 -0.77 0.80
CA LEU A 6 3.55 -1.42 -0.15
C LEU A 6 4.96 -0.86 0.01
N ILE A 7 5.93 -1.75 0.16
CA ILE A 7 7.35 -1.40 0.20
C ILE A 7 8.05 -2.14 -0.93
N ASP A 8 8.69 -1.39 -1.83
CA ASP A 8 9.57 -1.92 -2.86
C ASP A 8 11.03 -1.69 -2.46
N ILE A 9 11.82 -2.75 -2.44
CA ILE A 9 13.21 -2.72 -1.98
C ILE A 9 14.15 -2.97 -3.17
N LEU A 10 14.89 -1.93 -3.57
CA LEU A 10 15.92 -2.04 -4.60
C LEU A 10 17.11 -2.83 -4.06
N SER A 11 17.27 -4.06 -4.51
CA SER A 11 18.35 -4.96 -4.09
C SER A 11 19.20 -5.42 -5.29
N PRO A 12 20.24 -4.67 -5.67
CA PRO A 12 21.07 -5.02 -6.82
C PRO A 12 21.89 -6.28 -6.56
N CYS A 13 21.83 -7.24 -7.48
CA CYS A 13 22.64 -8.46 -7.45
C CYS A 13 23.85 -8.31 -8.39
N VAL A 14 24.96 -7.80 -7.88
CA VAL A 14 26.18 -7.54 -8.68
C VAL A 14 26.91 -8.80 -9.14
N THR A 15 26.56 -9.96 -8.60
CA THR A 15 27.11 -11.25 -9.05
C THR A 15 26.58 -11.65 -10.42
N HIS A 16 25.28 -11.51 -10.65
CA HIS A 16 24.62 -11.91 -11.89
C HIS A 16 24.32 -10.72 -12.81
N ASN A 17 23.99 -9.56 -12.27
CA ASN A 17 23.70 -8.36 -13.04
C ASN A 17 24.91 -7.42 -13.02
N LYS A 18 25.68 -7.41 -14.10
CA LYS A 18 26.85 -6.53 -14.26
C LYS A 18 26.49 -5.15 -14.81
N LEU A 19 25.30 -4.99 -15.38
CA LEU A 19 24.85 -3.73 -15.97
C LEU A 19 24.39 -2.76 -14.89
N ASN A 20 23.51 -3.23 -14.00
CA ASN A 20 22.92 -2.43 -12.93
C ASN A 20 23.69 -2.66 -11.62
N SER A 21 24.92 -2.12 -11.57
CA SER A 21 25.76 -2.15 -10.38
C SER A 21 25.30 -1.15 -9.31
N TYR A 22 25.89 -1.20 -8.10
CA TYR A 22 25.65 -0.20 -7.06
C TYR A 22 25.91 1.22 -7.54
N ASP A 23 26.98 1.43 -8.34
CA ASP A 23 27.31 2.75 -8.86
C ASP A 23 26.32 3.20 -9.94
N TRP A 24 25.74 2.27 -10.69
CA TRP A 24 24.65 2.56 -11.60
C TRP A 24 23.42 3.06 -10.83
N TYR A 25 22.99 2.33 -9.80
CA TYR A 25 21.85 2.75 -8.97
C TYR A 25 22.07 4.11 -8.32
N LYS A 26 23.25 4.36 -7.74
CA LYS A 26 23.59 5.67 -7.14
C LYS A 26 23.43 6.85 -8.10
N LYS A 27 23.64 6.63 -9.40
CA LYS A 27 23.49 7.67 -10.43
C LYS A 27 22.06 7.84 -10.91
N HIS A 28 21.23 6.79 -10.80
CA HIS A 28 19.89 6.77 -11.37
C HIS A 28 18.79 6.91 -10.33
N ILE A 29 19.05 6.73 -9.05
CA ILE A 29 18.08 6.99 -8.00
C ILE A 29 18.04 8.48 -7.63
N PHE A 30 16.86 8.93 -7.24
CA PHE A 30 16.67 10.22 -6.59
C PHE A 30 15.63 10.07 -5.48
N HIS A 31 15.72 10.93 -4.47
CA HIS A 31 14.75 10.96 -3.38
C HIS A 31 13.65 11.97 -3.70
N VAL A 32 12.41 11.53 -3.62
CA VAL A 32 11.26 12.40 -3.92
C VAL A 32 11.16 13.57 -2.94
N GLU A 33 11.65 13.39 -1.72
CA GLU A 33 11.71 14.43 -0.69
C GLU A 33 12.64 15.59 -1.07
N ASP A 34 13.64 15.34 -1.93
CA ASP A 34 14.57 16.37 -2.41
C ASP A 34 13.98 17.18 -3.59
N VAL A 35 12.82 16.79 -4.13
CA VAL A 35 12.18 17.48 -5.26
C VAL A 35 11.36 18.68 -4.74
N PRO A 36 11.71 19.92 -5.16
CA PRO A 36 10.97 21.09 -4.71
C PRO A 36 9.48 21.00 -5.02
N GLY A 37 8.66 21.21 -3.98
CA GLY A 37 7.20 21.18 -4.12
C GLY A 37 6.58 19.78 -4.28
N TYR A 38 7.35 18.71 -4.09
CA TYR A 38 6.81 17.35 -4.01
C TYR A 38 5.94 17.20 -2.76
N SER A 39 4.84 16.44 -2.91
CA SER A 39 4.00 16.02 -1.79
C SER A 39 3.53 14.60 -2.04
N PRO A 40 3.72 13.68 -1.11
CA PRO A 40 3.23 12.30 -1.25
C PRO A 40 1.71 12.21 -1.31
N LYS A 41 0.99 13.24 -0.87
CA LYS A 41 -0.49 13.32 -0.99
C LYS A 41 -0.97 13.72 -2.39
N ASP A 42 -0.06 14.15 -3.26
CA ASP A 42 -0.37 14.50 -4.65
C ASP A 42 -0.13 13.31 -5.58
N LYS A 43 -1.21 12.63 -5.93
CA LYS A 43 -1.18 11.45 -6.80
C LYS A 43 -0.60 11.73 -8.18
N ALA A 44 -0.80 12.92 -8.73
CA ALA A 44 -0.27 13.28 -10.05
C ALA A 44 1.26 13.41 -10.00
N LYS A 45 1.80 14.06 -8.96
CA LYS A 45 3.25 14.16 -8.74
C LYS A 45 3.90 12.81 -8.44
N ALA A 46 3.22 11.94 -7.68
CA ALA A 46 3.68 10.59 -7.44
C ALA A 46 3.78 9.80 -8.76
N TRP A 47 2.77 9.90 -9.62
CA TRP A 47 2.77 9.28 -10.94
C TRP A 47 3.88 9.84 -11.85
N GLU A 48 4.06 11.15 -11.87
CA GLU A 48 5.14 11.81 -12.62
C GLU A 48 6.52 11.32 -12.17
N ALA A 49 6.77 11.25 -10.87
CA ALA A 49 8.02 10.76 -10.30
C ALA A 49 8.32 9.31 -10.71
N LEU A 50 7.30 8.43 -10.72
CA LEU A 50 7.44 7.03 -11.13
C LEU A 50 7.57 6.84 -12.65
N SER A 51 7.08 7.78 -13.44
CA SER A 51 7.07 7.69 -14.90
C SER A 51 8.38 8.12 -15.56
N SER A 52 9.39 8.52 -14.78
CA SER A 52 10.69 8.90 -15.32
C SER A 52 11.39 7.70 -15.98
N PRO A 53 11.75 7.78 -17.28
CA PRO A 53 12.40 6.67 -17.96
C PRO A 53 13.88 6.48 -17.58
N GLU A 54 14.52 7.50 -17.01
CA GLU A 54 15.94 7.51 -16.76
C GLU A 54 16.30 7.46 -15.26
N LYS A 55 15.34 7.75 -14.40
CA LYS A 55 15.57 7.85 -12.95
C LYS A 55 14.58 7.01 -12.17
N ILE A 56 15.02 6.48 -11.05
CA ILE A 56 14.23 5.67 -10.14
C ILE A 56 13.92 6.52 -8.91
N ALA A 57 12.66 6.79 -8.70
CA ALA A 57 12.19 7.49 -7.52
C ALA A 57 12.31 6.60 -6.27
N THR A 58 12.79 7.16 -5.18
CA THR A 58 12.87 6.52 -3.86
C THR A 58 12.33 7.45 -2.79
N GLY A 59 11.97 6.89 -1.63
CA GLY A 59 11.36 7.64 -0.53
C GLY A 59 9.86 7.37 -0.40
N LEU A 60 9.13 8.26 0.27
CA LEU A 60 7.68 8.15 0.42
C LEU A 60 6.98 8.63 -0.85
N ILE A 61 6.70 7.70 -1.75
CA ILE A 61 6.15 8.02 -3.07
C ILE A 61 4.71 8.51 -2.98
N TYR A 62 3.86 7.80 -2.26
CA TYR A 62 2.45 8.15 -2.16
C TYR A 62 1.85 7.72 -0.83
N GLU A 63 1.03 8.58 -0.26
CA GLU A 63 0.18 8.25 0.89
C GLU A 63 -1.20 8.86 0.70
N GLU A 64 -2.20 8.14 1.16
CA GLU A 64 -3.61 8.58 1.13
C GLU A 64 -4.31 8.09 2.39
N ASP A 65 -5.02 8.99 3.06
CA ASP A 65 -5.85 8.64 4.21
C ASP A 65 -7.15 8.01 3.70
N LYS A 66 -7.25 6.68 3.83
CA LYS A 66 -8.45 5.90 3.50
C LYS A 66 -8.81 4.97 4.65
N PRO A 67 -10.11 4.62 4.78
CA PRO A 67 -10.52 3.59 5.72
C PRO A 67 -9.76 2.30 5.48
N SER A 68 -9.39 1.62 6.55
CA SER A 68 -8.79 0.29 6.45
C SER A 68 -9.80 -0.72 5.89
N PHE A 69 -9.32 -1.88 5.43
CA PHE A 69 -10.20 -2.95 4.96
C PHE A 69 -11.18 -3.39 6.05
N GLU A 70 -10.73 -3.46 7.29
CA GLU A 70 -11.57 -3.81 8.43
C GLU A 70 -12.67 -2.79 8.68
N GLU A 71 -12.37 -1.51 8.55
CA GLU A 71 -13.39 -0.45 8.71
C GLU A 71 -14.43 -0.49 7.60
N LEU A 72 -14.04 -0.84 6.37
CA LEU A 72 -14.97 -0.95 5.24
C LEU A 72 -15.86 -2.19 5.33
N VAL A 73 -15.29 -3.33 5.72
CA VAL A 73 -16.01 -4.63 5.75
C VAL A 73 -16.80 -4.80 7.05
N LEU A 74 -16.29 -4.25 8.14
CA LEU A 74 -16.87 -4.39 9.48
C LEU A 74 -17.08 -3.01 10.12
N PRO A 75 -17.92 -2.15 9.55
CA PRO A 75 -18.18 -0.84 10.11
C PRO A 75 -18.74 -0.99 11.54
N ASN A 76 -18.34 -0.09 12.43
CA ASN A 76 -18.71 -0.06 13.85
C ASN A 76 -18.16 -1.22 14.69
N ARG A 77 -17.04 -1.79 14.30
CA ARG A 77 -16.39 -2.84 15.07
C ARG A 77 -15.42 -2.26 16.11
N GLU A 78 -15.82 -2.35 17.38
CA GLU A 78 -15.01 -1.88 18.52
C GLU A 78 -13.98 -2.92 19.01
N LYS A 79 -14.12 -4.18 18.58
CA LYS A 79 -13.32 -5.30 19.11
C LYS A 79 -12.63 -6.10 17.99
N PRO A 80 -11.43 -6.62 18.20
CA PRO A 80 -10.76 -7.52 17.24
C PRO A 80 -11.63 -8.74 16.90
N ILE A 81 -11.53 -9.27 15.65
CA ILE A 81 -12.28 -10.46 15.22
C ILE A 81 -12.06 -11.65 16.16
N ALA A 82 -10.84 -11.82 16.63
CA ALA A 82 -10.47 -12.89 17.54
C ALA A 82 -11.22 -12.86 18.89
N SER A 83 -11.77 -11.70 19.26
CA SER A 83 -12.56 -11.54 20.51
C SER A 83 -14.07 -11.64 20.32
N LEU A 84 -14.53 -11.88 19.09
CA LEU A 84 -15.95 -12.02 18.79
C LEU A 84 -16.44 -13.42 19.21
N ASP A 85 -17.66 -13.46 19.75
CA ASP A 85 -18.37 -14.72 19.92
C ASP A 85 -18.75 -15.27 18.54
N LEU A 86 -18.16 -16.39 18.15
CA LEU A 86 -18.39 -17.06 16.87
C LEU A 86 -19.66 -17.91 16.88
N LYS A 87 -20.50 -17.84 17.94
CA LYS A 87 -21.80 -18.51 17.96
C LYS A 87 -22.68 -17.99 16.83
N VAL A 88 -23.21 -18.93 16.07
CA VAL A 88 -24.13 -18.61 14.98
C VAL A 88 -25.48 -18.20 15.56
N ASP A 89 -25.90 -16.98 15.27
CA ASP A 89 -27.30 -16.54 15.49
C ASP A 89 -28.19 -17.21 14.44
N VAL A 90 -28.72 -18.38 14.78
CA VAL A 90 -29.54 -19.20 13.89
C VAL A 90 -30.79 -18.44 13.39
N PRO A 91 -31.54 -17.69 14.21
CA PRO A 91 -32.68 -16.87 13.75
C PRO A 91 -32.26 -15.82 12.71
N ARG A 92 -31.10 -15.18 12.90
CA ARG A 92 -30.59 -14.18 11.95
C ARG A 92 -30.10 -14.83 10.65
N LEU A 93 -29.44 -15.97 10.76
CA LEU A 93 -28.99 -16.74 9.59
C LEU A 93 -30.19 -17.20 8.74
N SER A 94 -31.26 -17.72 9.37
CA SER A 94 -32.46 -18.14 8.67
C SER A 94 -33.11 -16.99 7.88
N LYS A 95 -33.23 -15.79 8.48
CA LYS A 95 -33.76 -14.61 7.79
C LYS A 95 -32.91 -14.18 6.59
N ILE A 96 -31.57 -14.37 6.65
CA ILE A 96 -30.70 -14.11 5.52
C ILE A 96 -30.92 -15.13 4.43
N MET A 97 -30.98 -16.41 4.77
CA MET A 97 -31.20 -17.51 3.81
C MET A 97 -32.56 -17.39 3.09
N ASP A 98 -33.59 -16.93 3.77
CA ASP A 98 -34.94 -16.74 3.18
C ASP A 98 -34.97 -15.66 2.09
N LYS A 99 -34.01 -14.74 2.07
CA LYS A 99 -33.88 -13.74 1.00
C LYS A 99 -33.31 -14.31 -0.32
N PHE A 100 -32.74 -15.53 -0.28
CA PHE A 100 -32.14 -16.20 -1.42
C PHE A 100 -32.93 -17.43 -1.89
N ARG A 101 -34.13 -17.65 -1.33
CA ARG A 101 -35.10 -18.63 -1.78
C ARG A 101 -36.18 -17.99 -2.64
#